data_eac3213a32f6b41a2c699038c80b30ec
#
_entry.id   eac3213a32f6b41a2c699038c80b30ec
#
_cell.length_a   1.000
_cell.length_b   1.000
_cell.length_c   1.000
_cell.angle_alpha   90.00
_cell.angle_beta   90.00
_cell.angle_gamma   90.00
#
_symmetry.space_group_name_H-M   'P 1'
#
loop_
_entity.id
_entity.type
_entity.pdbx_description
1 polymer ?
#
loop_
_entity_poly.entity_id
_entity_poly.type
_entity_poly.pdbx_seq_one_letter_code
_entity_poly.pdbx_strand_id
1 'polypeptide(L)'
;MPPGTNPFRPGFGVSPRVLAGRDDLLTEFEIALDEGPGSPLRSVLVSGARGMGKTVILNELEELAKVRGWLTIRLPETTGLIEQLEQTTLPTLLAEHDSLRSVRRRVTGGSVGGVASVSTTATERYPVRESAETLLTRLLDVLAAHGTGVLLTLDEVQAVDRDALAAFASVYQHLIRDERELAFAAAGLPVGVDQLLQHRGTTFLRRAERIHLPTLTRDQVRDAARRTVDEAGGRIGEEALETLADIVHGYPYLLQLAGHGAWRSAGTRKRITADDVASTVSAVSERMGRLIHAPALRELPQSQRAYLHAMAEDDGASATRVIATRLEVNMQHQNVYRTRLIERELITPAGYGFVDFALPYLREHLRAQPR
;
A
#
# COMPACT_ATOMS: atom_id res chain seq x y z
N MET A 1 -24.33 2.31 -13.59
CA MET A 1 -24.17 3.02 -12.28
C MET A 1 -25.44 3.76 -11.94
N PRO A 2 -25.78 3.92 -10.65
CA PRO A 2 -26.83 4.86 -10.27
C PRO A 2 -26.47 6.27 -10.80
N PRO A 3 -27.37 6.98 -11.44
CA PRO A 3 -27.12 8.34 -11.90
C PRO A 3 -26.82 9.23 -10.69
N GLY A 4 -25.68 9.93 -10.73
CA GLY A 4 -25.24 10.85 -9.68
C GLY A 4 -24.09 10.40 -8.78
N THR A 5 -23.55 9.19 -8.95
CA THR A 5 -22.39 8.73 -8.15
C THR A 5 -21.15 9.52 -8.52
N ASN A 6 -20.46 10.09 -7.51
CA ASN A 6 -19.19 10.79 -7.73
C ASN A 6 -18.12 9.80 -8.21
N PRO A 7 -17.44 10.06 -9.35
CA PRO A 7 -16.43 9.15 -9.88
C PRO A 7 -15.11 9.16 -9.10
N PHE A 8 -14.79 10.26 -8.41
CA PHE A 8 -13.61 10.36 -7.56
C PHE A 8 -13.87 9.77 -6.18
N ARG A 9 -12.94 8.99 -5.68
CA ARG A 9 -13.07 8.16 -4.47
C ARG A 9 -12.00 8.48 -3.44
N PRO A 10 -12.07 9.61 -2.70
CA PRO A 10 -11.09 9.97 -1.68
C PRO A 10 -11.27 9.18 -0.37
N GLY A 11 -11.96 8.05 -0.39
CA GLY A 11 -12.13 7.15 0.75
C GLY A 11 -10.84 6.41 1.07
N PHE A 12 -10.67 6.05 2.35
CA PHE A 12 -9.50 5.31 2.79
C PHE A 12 -9.51 3.88 2.23
N GLY A 13 -8.38 3.45 1.65
CA GLY A 13 -8.21 2.08 1.15
C GLY A 13 -9.05 1.71 -0.08
N VAL A 14 -9.74 2.68 -0.69
CA VAL A 14 -10.58 2.44 -1.87
C VAL A 14 -9.81 2.76 -3.14
N SER A 15 -9.73 1.79 -4.05
CA SER A 15 -9.13 2.01 -5.37
C SER A 15 -9.89 3.08 -6.16
N PRO A 16 -9.17 4.03 -6.81
CA PRO A 16 -9.77 4.95 -7.76
C PRO A 16 -10.28 4.18 -8.98
N ARG A 17 -11.12 4.81 -9.80
CA ARG A 17 -11.55 4.19 -11.06
C ARG A 17 -10.43 4.13 -12.08
N VAL A 18 -9.68 5.21 -12.16
CA VAL A 18 -8.51 5.33 -13.02
C VAL A 18 -7.30 5.45 -12.13
N LEU A 19 -6.41 4.47 -12.22
CA LEU A 19 -5.14 4.48 -11.52
C LEU A 19 -4.13 5.30 -12.34
N ALA A 20 -3.70 6.42 -11.82
CA ALA A 20 -2.80 7.32 -12.54
C ALA A 20 -1.36 6.82 -12.52
N GLY A 21 -0.72 6.68 -13.69
CA GLY A 21 0.72 6.50 -13.85
C GLY A 21 1.31 5.26 -13.17
N ARG A 22 0.56 4.17 -13.12
CA ARG A 22 0.99 2.89 -12.53
C ARG A 22 0.80 1.70 -13.48
N ASP A 23 0.41 1.94 -14.72
CA ASP A 23 0.05 0.91 -15.70
C ASP A 23 1.23 -0.04 -15.99
N ASP A 24 2.46 0.50 -16.12
CA ASP A 24 3.67 -0.30 -16.36
C ASP A 24 3.92 -1.30 -15.24
N LEU A 25 3.85 -0.86 -13.98
CA LEU A 25 4.02 -1.72 -12.81
C LEU A 25 3.01 -2.87 -12.80
N LEU A 26 1.74 -2.57 -13.08
CA LEU A 26 0.69 -3.58 -13.11
C LEU A 26 0.91 -4.58 -14.24
N THR A 27 1.29 -4.10 -15.42
CA THR A 27 1.60 -4.95 -16.57
C THR A 27 2.79 -5.87 -16.30
N GLU A 28 3.87 -5.35 -15.74
CA GLU A 28 5.05 -6.14 -15.39
C GLU A 28 4.76 -7.18 -14.30
N PHE A 29 3.93 -6.84 -13.30
CA PHE A 29 3.51 -7.81 -12.28
C PHE A 29 2.64 -8.91 -12.89
N GLU A 30 1.77 -8.55 -13.80
CA GLU A 30 0.94 -9.47 -14.57
C GLU A 30 1.79 -10.50 -15.34
N ILE A 31 2.80 -10.02 -16.05
CA ILE A 31 3.78 -10.86 -16.74
C ILE A 31 4.52 -11.77 -15.75
N ALA A 32 4.93 -11.25 -14.60
CA ALA A 32 5.66 -12.01 -13.60
C ALA A 32 4.85 -13.19 -13.01
N LEU A 33 3.53 -13.05 -12.89
CA LEU A 33 2.67 -14.17 -12.49
C LEU A 33 2.64 -15.27 -13.57
N ASP A 34 2.67 -14.90 -14.86
CA ASP A 34 2.63 -15.82 -15.98
C ASP A 34 4.01 -16.48 -16.26
N GLU A 35 5.12 -15.81 -15.95
CA GLU A 35 6.49 -16.34 -16.12
C GLU A 35 6.84 -17.50 -15.18
N GLY A 36 6.16 -17.61 -14.05
CA GLY A 36 6.41 -18.70 -13.09
C GLY A 36 7.40 -18.34 -11.97
N PRO A 37 7.75 -19.32 -11.13
CA PRO A 37 8.69 -19.14 -10.02
C PRO A 37 10.06 -18.62 -10.49
N GLY A 38 10.59 -17.65 -9.75
CA GLY A 38 11.87 -17.00 -10.07
C GLY A 38 11.75 -15.66 -10.77
N SER A 39 10.56 -15.24 -11.24
CA SER A 39 10.36 -13.89 -11.75
C SER A 39 10.53 -12.84 -10.62
N PRO A 40 11.34 -11.77 -10.85
CA PRO A 40 11.68 -10.80 -9.79
C PRO A 40 10.47 -10.14 -9.16
N LEU A 41 9.46 -9.76 -9.96
CA LEU A 41 8.25 -9.08 -9.51
C LEU A 41 7.28 -9.99 -8.75
N ARG A 42 7.57 -11.27 -8.59
CA ARG A 42 6.84 -12.13 -7.62
C ARG A 42 7.17 -11.81 -6.16
N SER A 43 8.21 -11.02 -5.89
CA SER A 43 8.55 -10.49 -4.58
C SER A 43 8.74 -8.99 -4.68
N VAL A 44 7.75 -8.20 -4.21
CA VAL A 44 7.71 -6.75 -4.41
C VAL A 44 7.62 -6.02 -3.08
N LEU A 45 8.45 -4.99 -2.92
CA LEU A 45 8.40 -4.06 -1.78
C LEU A 45 8.07 -2.66 -2.28
N VAL A 46 6.85 -2.22 -2.03
CA VAL A 46 6.35 -0.90 -2.45
C VAL A 46 6.60 0.12 -1.33
N SER A 47 7.29 1.19 -1.65
CA SER A 47 7.54 2.30 -0.72
C SER A 47 7.03 3.63 -1.25
N GLY A 48 6.76 4.56 -0.36
CA GLY A 48 6.32 5.91 -0.69
C GLY A 48 5.67 6.61 0.50
N ALA A 49 5.55 7.93 0.42
CA ALA A 49 4.93 8.75 1.47
C ALA A 49 3.45 8.38 1.71
N ARG A 50 2.91 8.88 2.80
CA ARG A 50 1.46 8.73 3.08
C ARG A 50 0.63 9.42 1.99
N GLY A 51 -0.38 8.72 1.45
CA GLY A 51 -1.23 9.24 0.38
C GLY A 51 -0.71 9.00 -1.05
N MET A 52 0.42 8.31 -1.22
CA MET A 52 0.97 7.97 -2.54
C MET A 52 0.30 6.77 -3.21
N GLY A 53 -0.66 6.13 -2.55
CA GLY A 53 -1.46 5.04 -3.11
C GLY A 53 -0.87 3.64 -2.89
N LYS A 54 -0.02 3.42 -1.89
CA LYS A 54 0.57 2.10 -1.56
C LYS A 54 -0.49 1.00 -1.39
N THR A 55 -1.47 1.23 -0.51
CA THR A 55 -2.61 0.31 -0.31
C THR A 55 -3.39 0.06 -1.59
N VAL A 56 -3.54 1.09 -2.43
CA VAL A 56 -4.21 0.96 -3.73
C VAL A 56 -3.43 0.04 -4.66
N ILE A 57 -2.10 0.17 -4.72
CA ILE A 57 -1.26 -0.74 -5.51
C ILE A 57 -1.44 -2.19 -5.03
N LEU A 58 -1.39 -2.45 -3.72
CA LEU A 58 -1.62 -3.81 -3.21
C LEU A 58 -3.00 -4.35 -3.63
N ASN A 59 -4.05 -3.54 -3.54
CA ASN A 59 -5.39 -3.93 -4.00
C ASN A 59 -5.41 -4.27 -5.50
N GLU A 60 -4.75 -3.48 -6.35
CA GLU A 60 -4.70 -3.75 -7.80
C GLU A 60 -3.90 -5.03 -8.10
N LEU A 61 -2.78 -5.27 -7.40
CA LEU A 61 -2.03 -6.53 -7.53
C LEU A 61 -2.88 -7.73 -7.12
N GLU A 62 -3.68 -7.61 -6.06
CA GLU A 62 -4.62 -8.65 -5.64
C GLU A 62 -5.71 -8.90 -6.68
N GLU A 63 -6.29 -7.85 -7.28
CA GLU A 63 -7.31 -8.01 -8.32
C GLU A 63 -6.72 -8.66 -9.59
N LEU A 64 -5.51 -8.29 -10.01
CA LEU A 64 -4.81 -8.95 -11.11
C LEU A 64 -4.57 -10.44 -10.83
N ALA A 65 -4.12 -10.77 -9.62
CA ALA A 65 -3.92 -12.15 -9.21
C ALA A 65 -5.24 -12.94 -9.21
N LYS A 66 -6.33 -12.37 -8.68
CA LYS A 66 -7.66 -13.01 -8.67
C LYS A 66 -8.20 -13.26 -10.09
N VAL A 67 -8.02 -12.32 -11.02
CA VAL A 67 -8.43 -12.49 -12.42
C VAL A 67 -7.71 -13.70 -13.05
N ARG A 68 -6.49 -14.01 -12.61
CA ARG A 68 -5.73 -15.20 -12.99
C ARG A 68 -6.04 -16.46 -12.18
N GLY A 69 -7.04 -16.40 -11.32
CA GLY A 69 -7.43 -17.52 -10.47
C GLY A 69 -6.49 -17.75 -9.26
N TRP A 70 -5.58 -16.85 -8.99
CA TRP A 70 -4.72 -16.91 -7.80
C TRP A 70 -5.51 -16.61 -6.53
N LEU A 71 -5.16 -17.31 -5.47
CA LEU A 71 -5.69 -17.02 -4.14
C LEU A 71 -4.91 -15.85 -3.53
N THR A 72 -5.63 -14.88 -2.96
CA THR A 72 -5.00 -13.73 -2.29
C THR A 72 -5.19 -13.83 -0.78
N ILE A 73 -4.11 -13.66 -0.02
CA ILE A 73 -4.12 -13.68 1.45
C ILE A 73 -3.52 -12.37 1.95
N ARG A 74 -4.33 -11.57 2.64
CA ARG A 74 -3.86 -10.38 3.34
C ARG A 74 -3.29 -10.77 4.68
N LEU A 75 -2.03 -10.45 4.89
CA LEU A 75 -1.36 -10.67 6.17
C LEU A 75 -1.76 -9.56 7.16
N PRO A 76 -2.00 -9.91 8.42
CA PRO A 76 -2.36 -8.92 9.42
C PRO A 76 -1.17 -7.99 9.76
N GLU A 77 -1.46 -6.73 10.00
CA GLU A 77 -0.48 -5.70 10.39
C GLU A 77 -0.14 -5.74 11.88
N THR A 78 -0.50 -6.81 12.60
CA THR A 78 -0.43 -6.92 14.06
C THR A 78 0.57 -7.97 14.53
N THR A 79 0.86 -7.96 15.82
CA THR A 79 1.50 -9.08 16.52
C THR A 79 0.63 -10.35 16.35
N GLY A 80 1.25 -11.51 16.11
CA GLY A 80 0.50 -12.75 15.93
C GLY A 80 0.23 -13.11 14.46
N LEU A 81 0.99 -12.55 13.52
CA LEU A 81 0.87 -12.86 12.10
C LEU A 81 0.93 -14.36 11.81
N ILE A 82 1.92 -15.05 12.38
CA ILE A 82 2.10 -16.51 12.18
C ILE A 82 0.97 -17.27 12.85
N GLU A 83 0.59 -16.93 14.08
CA GLU A 83 -0.48 -17.56 14.81
C GLU A 83 -1.82 -17.43 14.07
N GLN A 84 -2.11 -16.28 13.50
CA GLN A 84 -3.33 -16.08 12.72
C GLN A 84 -3.34 -16.90 11.43
N LEU A 85 -2.19 -17.00 10.75
CA LEU A 85 -2.04 -17.88 9.59
C LEU A 85 -2.29 -19.33 9.97
N GLU A 86 -1.67 -19.83 11.04
CA GLU A 86 -1.73 -21.23 11.47
C GLU A 86 -3.09 -21.63 12.04
N GLN A 87 -3.72 -20.75 12.82
CA GLN A 87 -4.90 -21.11 13.59
C GLN A 87 -6.22 -20.77 12.90
N THR A 88 -6.20 -19.83 11.96
CA THR A 88 -7.45 -19.32 11.36
C THR A 88 -7.40 -19.32 9.84
N THR A 89 -6.46 -18.57 9.23
CA THR A 89 -6.52 -18.29 7.80
C THR A 89 -6.29 -19.54 6.97
N LEU A 90 -5.16 -20.24 7.17
CA LEU A 90 -4.82 -21.41 6.36
C LEU A 90 -5.73 -22.61 6.60
N PRO A 91 -6.12 -22.97 7.86
CA PRO A 91 -7.10 -24.04 8.07
C PRO A 91 -8.45 -23.76 7.40
N THR A 92 -8.93 -22.52 7.43
CA THR A 92 -10.21 -22.14 6.77
C THR A 92 -10.11 -22.34 5.26
N LEU A 93 -9.05 -21.80 4.63
CA LEU A 93 -8.84 -21.93 3.19
C LEU A 93 -8.66 -23.40 2.76
N LEU A 94 -7.91 -24.18 3.52
CA LEU A 94 -7.77 -25.62 3.24
C LEU A 94 -9.12 -26.34 3.34
N ALA A 95 -9.94 -26.05 4.34
CA ALA A 95 -11.27 -26.66 4.48
C ALA A 95 -12.19 -26.30 3.30
N GLU A 96 -12.15 -25.06 2.81
CA GLU A 96 -12.91 -24.63 1.64
C GLU A 96 -12.47 -25.36 0.36
N HIS A 97 -11.17 -25.52 0.15
CA HIS A 97 -10.63 -26.18 -1.04
C HIS A 97 -10.67 -27.72 -0.96
N ASP A 98 -10.53 -28.34 0.22
CA ASP A 98 -10.68 -29.79 0.42
C ASP A 98 -12.15 -30.26 0.30
N SER A 99 -13.12 -29.42 0.60
CA SER A 99 -14.54 -29.75 0.42
C SER A 99 -14.88 -30.00 -1.06
N LEU A 100 -14.19 -29.35 -1.98
CA LEU A 100 -14.30 -29.59 -3.42
C LEU A 100 -13.78 -30.99 -3.84
N ARG A 101 -12.80 -31.55 -3.11
CA ARG A 101 -12.31 -32.94 -3.31
C ARG A 101 -13.24 -33.98 -2.70
N SER A 102 -13.86 -33.73 -1.58
CA SER A 102 -14.70 -34.67 -0.87
C SER A 102 -16.02 -34.95 -1.60
N VAL A 103 -16.55 -34.00 -2.34
CA VAL A 103 -17.76 -34.20 -3.18
C VAL A 103 -17.50 -35.16 -4.33
N ARG A 104 -16.31 -35.19 -4.91
CA ARG A 104 -15.93 -36.17 -5.97
C ARG A 104 -15.68 -37.59 -5.44
N ARG A 105 -15.36 -37.76 -4.16
CA ARG A 105 -15.08 -39.09 -3.57
C ARG A 105 -16.30 -39.81 -3.04
N ARG A 106 -17.43 -39.15 -2.86
CA ARG A 106 -18.66 -39.75 -2.35
C ARG A 106 -19.57 -40.43 -3.41
N VAL A 107 -19.20 -40.39 -4.67
CA VAL A 107 -20.04 -40.92 -5.77
C VAL A 107 -19.59 -42.33 -6.22
N THR A 108 -18.52 -42.91 -5.69
CA THR A 108 -18.05 -44.24 -6.05
C THR A 108 -17.87 -45.13 -4.83
N GLY A 109 -19.00 -45.65 -4.27
CA GLY A 109 -18.94 -46.64 -3.21
C GLY A 109 -20.33 -47.20 -2.92
N GLY A 110 -20.75 -48.15 -3.74
CA GLY A 110 -21.94 -48.95 -3.47
C GLY A 110 -21.72 -49.89 -2.29
N SER A 111 -22.74 -50.02 -1.47
CA SER A 111 -22.86 -50.85 -0.28
C SER A 111 -22.78 -52.35 -0.54
N VAL A 112 -22.15 -53.08 0.36
CA VAL A 112 -22.64 -54.41 0.80
C VAL A 112 -22.30 -54.61 2.28
N GLY A 113 -23.24 -55.08 3.05
CA GLY A 113 -23.24 -55.14 4.48
C GLY A 113 -22.25 -56.15 5.09
N GLY A 114 -21.88 -55.84 6.32
CA GLY A 114 -21.11 -56.69 7.21
C GLY A 114 -20.85 -55.98 8.53
N VAL A 115 -21.54 -56.44 9.59
CA VAL A 115 -21.36 -55.95 10.96
C VAL A 115 -19.95 -56.33 11.43
N ALA A 116 -19.06 -55.39 11.56
CA ALA A 116 -17.83 -55.51 12.32
C ALA A 116 -17.79 -54.44 13.41
N SER A 117 -17.90 -54.88 14.65
CA SER A 117 -17.67 -54.04 15.83
C SER A 117 -16.20 -53.55 15.83
N VAL A 118 -15.97 -52.31 15.41
CA VAL A 118 -14.70 -51.67 15.57
C VAL A 118 -14.66 -51.04 16.93
N SER A 119 -13.89 -51.64 17.85
CA SER A 119 -13.48 -50.99 19.10
C SER A 119 -12.54 -49.85 18.76
N THR A 120 -13.06 -48.63 18.78
CA THR A 120 -12.27 -47.40 18.62
C THR A 120 -11.50 -47.16 19.91
N THR A 121 -10.26 -47.58 19.98
CA THR A 121 -9.32 -47.08 20.98
C THR A 121 -9.05 -45.63 20.59
N ALA A 122 -9.73 -44.70 21.24
CA ALA A 122 -9.39 -43.28 21.14
C ALA A 122 -8.00 -43.08 21.74
N THR A 123 -6.96 -43.18 20.90
CA THR A 123 -5.66 -42.65 21.27
C THR A 123 -5.81 -41.14 21.21
N GLU A 124 -5.87 -40.50 22.38
CA GLU A 124 -5.74 -39.03 22.47
C GLU A 124 -4.37 -38.68 21.89
N ARG A 125 -4.32 -38.51 20.56
CA ARG A 125 -3.19 -37.82 19.93
C ARG A 125 -3.40 -36.36 20.27
N TYR A 126 -2.49 -35.79 21.06
CA TYR A 126 -2.34 -34.34 21.12
C TYR A 126 -2.35 -33.83 19.68
N PRO A 127 -3.27 -32.93 19.30
CA PRO A 127 -3.29 -32.42 17.95
C PRO A 127 -1.93 -31.74 17.71
N VAL A 128 -1.13 -32.34 16.86
CA VAL A 128 0.11 -31.71 16.39
C VAL A 128 -0.31 -30.45 15.67
N ARG A 129 0.03 -29.29 16.23
CA ARG A 129 -0.21 -28.01 15.53
C ARG A 129 0.66 -27.99 14.30
N GLU A 130 0.02 -27.96 13.13
CA GLU A 130 0.74 -27.82 11.86
C GLU A 130 1.30 -26.40 11.75
N SER A 131 2.54 -26.28 11.31
CA SER A 131 3.20 -24.98 11.09
C SER A 131 2.62 -24.26 9.88
N ALA A 132 2.78 -22.92 9.83
CA ALA A 132 2.41 -22.12 8.68
C ALA A 132 3.02 -22.64 7.37
N GLU A 133 4.27 -23.12 7.42
CA GLU A 133 4.96 -23.72 6.28
C GLU A 133 4.23 -24.97 5.78
N THR A 134 3.88 -25.90 6.69
CA THR A 134 3.16 -27.14 6.34
C THR A 134 1.79 -26.84 5.73
N LEU A 135 1.04 -25.91 6.34
CA LEU A 135 -0.28 -25.54 5.87
C LEU A 135 -0.24 -24.82 4.51
N LEU A 136 0.71 -23.89 4.31
CA LEU A 136 0.91 -23.22 3.01
C LEU A 136 1.36 -24.21 1.93
N THR A 137 2.26 -25.14 2.24
CA THR A 137 2.68 -26.19 1.30
C THR A 137 1.48 -26.99 0.83
N ARG A 138 0.63 -27.44 1.75
CA ARG A 138 -0.60 -28.19 1.39
C ARG A 138 -1.56 -27.36 0.54
N LEU A 139 -1.75 -26.08 0.88
CA LEU A 139 -2.61 -25.18 0.09
C LEU A 139 -2.06 -25.01 -1.33
N LEU A 140 -0.75 -24.78 -1.47
CA LEU A 140 -0.07 -24.66 -2.75
C LEU A 140 -0.14 -25.94 -3.57
N ASP A 141 -0.02 -27.12 -2.95
CA ASP A 141 -0.20 -28.42 -3.63
C ASP A 141 -1.61 -28.59 -4.19
N VAL A 142 -2.63 -28.10 -3.46
CA VAL A 142 -4.01 -28.12 -3.94
C VAL A 142 -4.20 -27.17 -5.12
N LEU A 143 -3.65 -25.96 -5.05
CA LEU A 143 -3.76 -24.92 -6.08
C LEU A 143 -2.94 -25.24 -7.33
N ALA A 144 -1.76 -25.86 -7.19
CA ALA A 144 -0.92 -26.29 -8.30
C ALA A 144 -1.63 -27.27 -9.25
N ALA A 145 -2.55 -28.11 -8.72
CA ALA A 145 -3.37 -28.99 -9.55
C ALA A 145 -4.32 -28.22 -10.50
N HIS A 146 -4.53 -26.94 -10.26
CA HIS A 146 -5.35 -26.03 -11.07
C HIS A 146 -4.50 -24.99 -11.82
N GLY A 147 -3.18 -25.08 -11.78
CA GLY A 147 -2.25 -24.12 -12.43
C GLY A 147 -2.28 -22.73 -11.81
N THR A 148 -2.61 -22.62 -10.52
CA THR A 148 -2.72 -21.35 -9.79
C THR A 148 -1.87 -21.35 -8.53
N GLY A 149 -1.68 -20.17 -7.93
CA GLY A 149 -0.84 -19.98 -6.76
C GLY A 149 -1.47 -19.08 -5.69
N VAL A 150 -0.63 -18.60 -4.79
CA VAL A 150 -1.00 -17.71 -3.69
C VAL A 150 -0.24 -16.40 -3.80
N LEU A 151 -0.96 -15.28 -3.76
CA LEU A 151 -0.39 -13.96 -3.53
C LEU A 151 -0.60 -13.57 -2.05
N LEU A 152 0.51 -13.37 -1.34
CA LEU A 152 0.50 -12.83 0.02
C LEU A 152 0.71 -11.32 -0.04
N THR A 153 -0.14 -10.54 0.63
CA THR A 153 0.00 -9.08 0.69
C THR A 153 0.15 -8.61 2.13
N LEU A 154 0.99 -7.59 2.35
CA LEU A 154 1.22 -6.99 3.65
C LEU A 154 1.29 -5.47 3.50
N ASP A 155 0.34 -4.75 4.09
CA ASP A 155 0.40 -3.28 4.15
C ASP A 155 1.10 -2.81 5.43
N GLU A 156 1.52 -1.56 5.47
CA GLU A 156 2.12 -0.87 6.61
C GLU A 156 3.21 -1.72 7.33
N VAL A 157 4.18 -2.26 6.58
CA VAL A 157 5.23 -3.18 7.10
C VAL A 157 5.91 -2.68 8.37
N GLN A 158 5.94 -1.36 8.62
CA GLN A 158 6.52 -0.78 9.84
C GLN A 158 5.65 -0.98 11.09
N ALA A 159 4.39 -1.41 10.94
CA ALA A 159 3.49 -1.70 12.06
C ALA A 159 3.64 -3.14 12.58
N VAL A 160 4.20 -4.03 11.75
CA VAL A 160 4.35 -5.44 12.09
C VAL A 160 5.53 -5.67 13.03
N ASP A 161 5.36 -6.59 13.97
CA ASP A 161 6.45 -7.04 14.83
C ASP A 161 7.58 -7.68 14.01
N ARG A 162 8.83 -7.33 14.33
CA ARG A 162 10.01 -7.71 13.54
C ARG A 162 10.31 -9.20 13.61
N ASP A 163 10.08 -9.83 14.75
CA ASP A 163 10.34 -11.26 14.93
C ASP A 163 9.27 -12.09 14.22
N ALA A 164 8.00 -11.65 14.27
CA ALA A 164 6.91 -12.25 13.50
C ALA A 164 7.17 -12.15 12.00
N LEU A 165 7.67 -11.01 11.54
CA LEU A 165 8.01 -10.81 10.14
C LEU A 165 9.24 -11.64 9.71
N ALA A 166 10.22 -11.81 10.59
CA ALA A 166 11.37 -12.70 10.34
C ALA A 166 10.95 -14.17 10.27
N ALA A 167 10.05 -14.61 11.13
CA ALA A 167 9.48 -15.96 11.08
C ALA A 167 8.71 -16.20 9.78
N PHE A 168 7.85 -15.27 9.38
CA PHE A 168 7.17 -15.31 8.09
C PHE A 168 8.16 -15.35 6.92
N ALA A 169 9.16 -14.51 6.95
CA ALA A 169 10.20 -14.42 5.93
C ALA A 169 10.94 -15.77 5.74
N SER A 170 11.19 -16.51 6.83
CA SER A 170 11.79 -17.84 6.75
C SER A 170 10.88 -18.84 6.05
N VAL A 171 9.59 -18.86 6.39
CA VAL A 171 8.58 -19.71 5.71
C VAL A 171 8.51 -19.38 4.21
N TYR A 172 8.40 -18.09 3.88
CA TYR A 172 8.37 -17.63 2.49
C TYR A 172 9.62 -18.06 1.71
N GLN A 173 10.82 -17.90 2.30
CA GLN A 173 12.09 -18.29 1.68
C GLN A 173 12.15 -19.79 1.36
N HIS A 174 11.67 -20.66 2.26
CA HIS A 174 11.64 -22.10 2.01
C HIS A 174 10.74 -22.44 0.83
N LEU A 175 9.53 -21.88 0.79
CA LEU A 175 8.59 -22.14 -0.30
C LEU A 175 9.08 -21.63 -1.67
N ILE A 176 9.78 -20.48 -1.70
CA ILE A 176 10.42 -19.99 -2.93
C ILE A 176 11.55 -20.93 -3.41
N ARG A 177 12.34 -21.47 -2.50
CA ARG A 177 13.38 -22.45 -2.86
C ARG A 177 12.82 -23.75 -3.43
N ASP A 178 11.61 -24.11 -3.02
CA ASP A 178 10.88 -25.27 -3.53
C ASP A 178 10.09 -24.96 -4.82
N GLU A 179 10.37 -23.80 -5.45
CA GLU A 179 9.77 -23.34 -6.71
C GLU A 179 8.21 -23.37 -6.70
N ARG A 180 7.62 -23.02 -5.55
CA ARG A 180 6.17 -22.98 -5.40
C ARG A 180 5.55 -21.76 -6.10
N GLU A 181 4.30 -21.91 -6.58
CA GLU A 181 3.52 -20.84 -7.18
C GLU A 181 3.07 -19.83 -6.10
N LEU A 182 4.02 -19.02 -5.66
CA LEU A 182 3.88 -18.07 -4.56
C LEU A 182 4.41 -16.70 -4.95
N ALA A 183 3.66 -15.65 -4.62
CA ALA A 183 4.08 -14.27 -4.76
C ALA A 183 3.86 -13.51 -3.44
N PHE A 184 4.65 -12.46 -3.22
CA PHE A 184 4.57 -11.61 -2.04
C PHE A 184 4.69 -10.14 -2.43
N ALA A 185 3.73 -9.33 -2.03
CA ALA A 185 3.78 -7.89 -2.20
C ALA A 185 3.59 -7.20 -0.84
N ALA A 186 4.55 -6.38 -0.45
CA ALA A 186 4.44 -5.63 0.79
C ALA A 186 4.57 -4.13 0.55
N ALA A 187 3.91 -3.34 1.37
CA ALA A 187 3.92 -1.89 1.27
C ALA A 187 4.22 -1.21 2.62
N GLY A 188 4.91 -0.09 2.57
CA GLY A 188 5.19 0.69 3.78
C GLY A 188 5.84 2.03 3.50
N LEU A 189 6.10 2.77 4.57
CA LEU A 189 6.93 3.97 4.49
C LEU A 189 8.38 3.57 4.15
N PRO A 190 9.16 4.41 3.45
CA PRO A 190 10.54 4.08 3.09
C PRO A 190 11.39 3.63 4.27
N VAL A 191 11.31 4.35 5.38
CA VAL A 191 12.01 3.96 6.63
C VAL A 191 11.60 2.57 7.11
N GLY A 192 10.30 2.22 7.00
CA GLY A 192 9.80 0.90 7.38
C GLY A 192 10.35 -0.22 6.49
N VAL A 193 10.36 0.00 5.20
CA VAL A 193 10.95 -0.95 4.22
C VAL A 193 12.45 -1.10 4.45
N ASP A 194 13.19 0.00 4.68
CA ASP A 194 14.62 -0.06 4.96
C ASP A 194 14.92 -0.80 6.28
N GLN A 195 14.14 -0.57 7.33
CA GLN A 195 14.26 -1.29 8.60
C GLN A 195 13.98 -2.78 8.43
N LEU A 196 12.95 -3.15 7.65
CA LEU A 196 12.69 -4.53 7.27
C LEU A 196 13.92 -5.17 6.63
N LEU A 197 14.51 -4.52 5.65
CA LEU A 197 15.66 -5.05 4.90
C LEU A 197 16.98 -5.10 5.71
N GLN A 198 17.07 -4.33 6.79
CA GLN A 198 18.24 -4.34 7.69
C GLN A 198 18.14 -5.43 8.75
N HIS A 199 16.95 -5.96 9.03
CA HIS A 199 16.76 -6.99 10.05
C HIS A 199 17.39 -8.32 9.61
N ARG A 200 18.08 -9.01 10.54
CA ARG A 200 18.85 -10.25 10.23
C ARG A 200 17.99 -11.37 9.68
N GLY A 201 16.76 -11.52 10.16
CA GLY A 201 15.84 -12.58 9.74
C GLY A 201 15.17 -12.35 8.38
N THR A 202 15.27 -11.15 7.82
CA THR A 202 14.59 -10.77 6.57
C THR A 202 15.56 -10.42 5.43
N THR A 203 16.85 -10.72 5.60
CA THR A 203 17.90 -10.32 4.63
C THR A 203 17.69 -10.85 3.21
N PHE A 204 16.99 -11.97 3.05
CA PHE A 204 16.68 -12.52 1.72
C PHE A 204 15.71 -11.62 0.95
N LEU A 205 14.83 -10.84 1.62
CA LEU A 205 13.95 -9.86 1.00
C LEU A 205 14.71 -8.69 0.32
N ARG A 206 16.02 -8.59 0.54
CA ARG A 206 16.87 -7.65 -0.22
C ARG A 206 16.91 -7.94 -1.72
N ARG A 207 16.52 -9.15 -2.11
CA ARG A 207 16.38 -9.55 -3.52
C ARG A 207 15.01 -9.25 -4.12
N ALA A 208 14.05 -8.85 -3.28
CA ALA A 208 12.75 -8.43 -3.76
C ALA A 208 12.88 -7.14 -4.59
N GLU A 209 12.05 -7.01 -5.60
CA GLU A 209 11.97 -5.80 -6.41
C GLU A 209 11.46 -4.64 -5.55
N ARG A 210 12.16 -3.49 -5.64
CA ARG A 210 11.85 -2.30 -4.83
C ARG A 210 11.24 -1.24 -5.69
N ILE A 211 10.00 -0.94 -5.39
CA ILE A 211 9.23 0.06 -6.11
C ILE A 211 9.01 1.26 -5.19
N HIS A 212 9.64 2.36 -5.54
CA HIS A 212 9.34 3.64 -4.90
C HIS A 212 8.29 4.37 -5.72
N LEU A 213 7.14 4.70 -5.10
CA LEU A 213 6.05 5.39 -5.79
C LEU A 213 6.37 6.89 -5.89
N PRO A 214 6.70 7.40 -7.09
CA PRO A 214 6.92 8.83 -7.28
C PRO A 214 5.59 9.58 -7.27
N THR A 215 5.67 10.91 -7.08
CA THR A 215 4.55 11.81 -7.38
C THR A 215 4.15 11.70 -8.85
N LEU A 216 2.88 11.94 -9.14
CA LEU A 216 2.35 11.97 -10.49
C LEU A 216 2.89 13.20 -11.25
N THR A 217 3.18 13.03 -12.52
CA THR A 217 3.45 14.17 -13.40
C THR A 217 2.17 14.97 -13.65
N ARG A 218 2.30 16.22 -14.10
CA ARG A 218 1.14 17.03 -14.48
C ARG A 218 0.26 16.34 -15.53
N ASP A 219 0.90 15.71 -16.52
CA ASP A 219 0.19 14.99 -17.59
C ASP A 219 -0.55 13.76 -17.06
N GLN A 220 0.03 13.01 -16.15
CA GLN A 220 -0.64 11.88 -15.48
C GLN A 220 -1.85 12.33 -14.64
N VAL A 221 -1.75 13.46 -13.94
CA VAL A 221 -2.88 14.05 -13.20
C VAL A 221 -4.00 14.44 -14.15
N ARG A 222 -3.67 15.13 -15.24
CA ARG A 222 -4.63 15.60 -16.26
C ARG A 222 -5.31 14.42 -16.95
N ASP A 223 -4.55 13.43 -17.40
CA ASP A 223 -5.08 12.24 -18.06
C ASP A 223 -6.03 11.47 -17.14
N ALA A 224 -5.60 11.17 -15.92
CA ALA A 224 -6.42 10.45 -14.97
C ALA A 224 -7.70 11.22 -14.59
N ALA A 225 -7.63 12.54 -14.42
CA ALA A 225 -8.80 13.35 -14.17
C ALA A 225 -9.78 13.33 -15.35
N ARG A 226 -9.27 13.50 -16.56
CA ARG A 226 -10.08 13.46 -17.79
C ARG A 226 -10.78 12.12 -17.94
N ARG A 227 -10.05 11.03 -17.90
CA ARG A 227 -10.59 9.66 -18.00
C ARG A 227 -11.64 9.39 -16.92
N THR A 228 -11.36 9.77 -15.66
CA THR A 228 -12.31 9.59 -14.54
C THR A 228 -13.62 10.32 -14.78
N VAL A 229 -13.57 11.55 -15.32
CA VAL A 229 -14.75 12.37 -15.61
C VAL A 229 -15.51 11.85 -16.84
N ASP A 230 -14.79 11.49 -17.90
CA ASP A 230 -15.37 10.97 -19.16
C ASP A 230 -16.11 9.64 -18.93
N GLU A 231 -15.50 8.70 -18.17
CA GLU A 231 -16.14 7.43 -17.79
C GLU A 231 -17.43 7.62 -16.97
N ALA A 232 -17.56 8.74 -16.27
CA ALA A 232 -18.78 9.11 -15.55
C ALA A 232 -19.80 9.87 -16.40
N GLY A 233 -19.50 10.04 -17.69
CA GLY A 233 -20.35 10.79 -18.63
C GLY A 233 -20.37 12.29 -18.37
N GLY A 234 -19.27 12.84 -17.81
CA GLY A 234 -19.06 14.27 -17.57
C GLY A 234 -18.08 14.87 -18.57
N ARG A 235 -17.68 16.11 -18.32
CA ARG A 235 -16.64 16.83 -19.07
C ARG A 235 -15.82 17.71 -18.11
N ILE A 236 -14.52 17.85 -18.40
CA ILE A 236 -13.62 18.76 -17.70
C ILE A 236 -12.86 19.63 -18.72
N GLY A 237 -12.80 20.93 -18.49
CA GLY A 237 -12.11 21.87 -19.40
C GLY A 237 -10.60 21.85 -19.21
N GLU A 238 -9.84 22.27 -20.22
CA GLU A 238 -8.36 22.32 -20.13
C GLU A 238 -7.89 23.21 -18.99
N GLU A 239 -8.47 24.39 -18.81
CA GLU A 239 -8.16 25.31 -17.71
C GLU A 239 -8.43 24.65 -16.33
N ALA A 240 -9.54 23.88 -16.22
CA ALA A 240 -9.85 23.14 -15.01
C ALA A 240 -8.82 22.01 -14.74
N LEU A 241 -8.32 21.36 -15.79
CA LEU A 241 -7.25 20.34 -15.68
C LEU A 241 -5.93 20.95 -15.21
N GLU A 242 -5.56 22.12 -15.75
CA GLU A 242 -4.35 22.83 -15.30
C GLU A 242 -4.49 23.28 -13.84
N THR A 243 -5.62 23.89 -13.47
CA THR A 243 -5.90 24.28 -12.08
C THR A 243 -5.88 23.07 -11.14
N LEU A 244 -6.41 21.93 -11.59
CA LEU A 244 -6.40 20.70 -10.79
C LEU A 244 -4.97 20.18 -10.61
N ALA A 245 -4.14 20.20 -11.66
CA ALA A 245 -2.75 19.78 -11.59
C ALA A 245 -1.93 20.66 -10.63
N ASP A 246 -2.22 21.97 -10.59
CA ASP A 246 -1.61 22.89 -9.62
C ASP A 246 -1.98 22.56 -8.18
N ILE A 247 -3.26 22.28 -7.90
CA ILE A 247 -3.75 21.95 -6.55
C ILE A 247 -3.26 20.59 -6.07
N VAL A 248 -3.16 19.62 -6.98
CA VAL A 248 -2.80 18.22 -6.67
C VAL A 248 -1.32 18.06 -6.34
N HIS A 249 -0.44 18.92 -6.88
CA HIS A 249 1.02 18.81 -6.69
C HIS A 249 1.57 17.39 -6.94
N GLY A 250 0.95 16.64 -7.86
CA GLY A 250 1.33 15.26 -8.14
C GLY A 250 0.92 14.22 -7.07
N TYR A 251 0.14 14.60 -6.08
CA TYR A 251 -0.27 13.69 -4.98
C TYR A 251 -1.55 12.93 -5.34
N PRO A 252 -1.52 11.57 -5.49
CA PRO A 252 -2.68 10.79 -5.92
C PRO A 252 -3.92 10.98 -5.03
N TYR A 253 -3.72 11.07 -3.72
CA TYR A 253 -4.82 11.33 -2.78
C TYR A 253 -5.50 12.69 -3.04
N LEU A 254 -4.70 13.72 -3.35
CA LEU A 254 -5.24 15.06 -3.65
C LEU A 254 -6.01 15.08 -4.96
N LEU A 255 -5.61 14.28 -5.96
CA LEU A 255 -6.39 14.14 -7.20
C LEU A 255 -7.80 13.63 -6.90
N GLN A 256 -7.93 12.61 -6.06
CA GLN A 256 -9.23 12.08 -5.66
C GLN A 256 -10.03 13.10 -4.83
N LEU A 257 -9.36 13.80 -3.92
CA LEU A 257 -10.01 14.73 -3.01
C LEU A 257 -10.51 16.00 -3.73
N ALA A 258 -9.65 16.65 -4.51
CA ALA A 258 -9.99 17.84 -5.27
C ALA A 258 -11.00 17.53 -6.38
N GLY A 259 -10.78 16.42 -7.12
CA GLY A 259 -11.74 15.97 -8.13
C GLY A 259 -13.11 15.66 -7.55
N HIS A 260 -13.19 15.03 -6.37
CA HIS A 260 -14.45 14.78 -5.68
C HIS A 260 -15.18 16.07 -5.34
N GLY A 261 -14.48 17.08 -4.83
CA GLY A 261 -15.05 18.40 -4.53
C GLY A 261 -15.53 19.12 -5.78
N ALA A 262 -14.69 19.16 -6.82
CA ALA A 262 -15.01 19.82 -8.08
C ALA A 262 -16.21 19.16 -8.80
N TRP A 263 -16.32 17.84 -8.79
CA TRP A 263 -17.49 17.13 -9.30
C TRP A 263 -18.76 17.49 -8.55
N ARG A 264 -18.71 17.62 -7.23
CA ARG A 264 -19.85 18.07 -6.41
C ARG A 264 -20.25 19.50 -6.73
N SER A 265 -19.28 20.41 -6.91
CA SER A 265 -19.52 21.79 -7.30
C SER A 265 -20.18 21.88 -8.69
N ALA A 266 -19.73 21.08 -9.64
CA ALA A 266 -20.32 21.01 -10.97
C ALA A 266 -21.78 20.51 -10.96
N GLY A 267 -22.13 19.63 -10.01
CA GLY A 267 -23.50 19.15 -9.80
C GLY A 267 -24.11 18.50 -11.04
N THR A 268 -25.35 18.88 -11.35
CA THR A 268 -26.10 18.33 -12.49
C THR A 268 -25.57 18.76 -13.86
N ARG A 269 -24.72 19.80 -13.92
CA ARG A 269 -24.06 20.25 -15.16
C ARG A 269 -23.13 19.18 -15.72
N LYS A 270 -22.54 18.35 -14.84
CA LYS A 270 -21.51 17.34 -15.18
C LYS A 270 -20.35 17.91 -16.02
N ARG A 271 -20.14 19.21 -15.92
CA ARG A 271 -19.03 19.93 -16.57
C ARG A 271 -18.25 20.68 -15.51
N ILE A 272 -17.04 20.22 -15.25
CA ILE A 272 -16.12 20.82 -14.28
C ILE A 272 -15.41 22.01 -14.92
N THR A 273 -15.46 23.15 -14.26
CA THR A 273 -14.78 24.41 -14.65
C THR A 273 -13.58 24.67 -13.72
N ALA A 274 -12.73 25.62 -14.07
CA ALA A 274 -11.61 26.06 -13.22
C ALA A 274 -12.11 26.57 -11.85
N ASP A 275 -13.22 27.32 -11.82
CA ASP A 275 -13.82 27.82 -10.59
C ASP A 275 -14.31 26.68 -9.68
N ASP A 276 -14.91 25.61 -10.26
CA ASP A 276 -15.32 24.43 -9.49
C ASP A 276 -14.11 23.80 -8.79
N VAL A 277 -12.97 23.72 -9.49
CA VAL A 277 -11.72 23.18 -8.93
C VAL A 277 -11.13 24.14 -7.90
N ALA A 278 -11.02 25.43 -8.20
CA ALA A 278 -10.46 26.43 -7.30
C ALA A 278 -11.22 26.51 -5.97
N SER A 279 -12.55 26.32 -5.99
CA SER A 279 -13.39 26.29 -4.79
C SER A 279 -13.02 25.17 -3.81
N THR A 280 -12.26 24.16 -4.24
CA THR A 280 -11.89 23.01 -3.39
C THR A 280 -10.66 23.24 -2.53
N VAL A 281 -9.83 24.24 -2.83
CA VAL A 281 -8.48 24.42 -2.24
C VAL A 281 -8.51 24.45 -0.71
N SER A 282 -9.41 25.25 -0.12
CA SER A 282 -9.52 25.38 1.34
C SER A 282 -9.86 24.04 2.01
N ALA A 283 -10.86 23.33 1.48
CA ALA A 283 -11.28 22.03 2.01
C ALA A 283 -10.22 20.96 1.82
N VAL A 284 -9.47 21.00 0.71
CA VAL A 284 -8.34 20.10 0.42
C VAL A 284 -7.21 20.32 1.43
N SER A 285 -6.78 21.58 1.61
CA SER A 285 -5.71 21.94 2.55
C SER A 285 -6.07 21.56 3.99
N GLU A 286 -7.30 21.88 4.44
CA GLU A 286 -7.78 21.51 5.78
C GLU A 286 -7.78 19.98 5.99
N ARG A 287 -8.27 19.24 5.01
CA ARG A 287 -8.33 17.77 5.10
C ARG A 287 -6.94 17.14 5.09
N MET A 288 -6.00 17.65 4.30
CA MET A 288 -4.59 17.26 4.34
C MET A 288 -3.99 17.51 5.73
N GLY A 289 -4.24 18.71 6.28
CA GLY A 289 -3.82 19.08 7.62
C GLY A 289 -4.25 18.07 8.68
N ARG A 290 -5.53 17.72 8.66
CA ARG A 290 -6.12 16.81 9.65
C ARG A 290 -5.69 15.34 9.47
N LEU A 291 -5.66 14.82 8.23
CA LEU A 291 -5.50 13.38 7.99
C LEU A 291 -4.05 12.96 7.73
N ILE A 292 -3.20 13.85 7.23
CA ILE A 292 -1.82 13.55 6.85
C ILE A 292 -0.82 14.30 7.74
N HIS A 293 -0.94 15.65 7.80
CA HIS A 293 0.06 16.46 8.48
C HIS A 293 0.03 16.27 10.00
N ALA A 294 -1.13 16.40 10.64
CA ALA A 294 -1.23 16.32 12.09
C ALA A 294 -0.78 14.95 12.67
N PRO A 295 -1.13 13.79 12.06
CA PRO A 295 -0.56 12.52 12.49
C PRO A 295 0.96 12.46 12.30
N ALA A 296 1.48 12.87 11.13
CA ALA A 296 2.92 12.84 10.86
C ALA A 296 3.72 13.73 11.83
N LEU A 297 3.20 14.91 12.17
CA LEU A 297 3.83 15.83 13.11
C LEU A 297 3.79 15.32 14.56
N ARG A 298 2.74 14.60 14.97
CA ARG A 298 2.64 14.04 16.32
C ARG A 298 3.71 12.99 16.62
N GLU A 299 4.13 12.25 15.63
CA GLU A 299 5.17 11.23 15.75
C GLU A 299 6.59 11.80 15.83
N LEU A 300 6.76 13.12 15.63
CA LEU A 300 8.08 13.75 15.62
C LEU A 300 8.53 14.20 17.01
N PRO A 301 9.84 14.05 17.32
CA PRO A 301 10.47 14.75 18.44
C PRO A 301 10.33 16.27 18.30
N GLN A 302 10.33 16.98 19.44
CA GLN A 302 10.18 18.43 19.47
C GLN A 302 11.21 19.16 18.59
N SER A 303 12.47 18.69 18.59
CA SER A 303 13.54 19.28 17.77
C SER A 303 13.26 19.20 16.26
N GLN A 304 12.68 18.10 15.78
CA GLN A 304 12.31 17.94 14.37
C GLN A 304 11.09 18.80 14.01
N ARG A 305 10.12 18.93 14.91
CA ARG A 305 9.00 19.88 14.72
C ARG A 305 9.48 21.31 14.65
N ALA A 306 10.39 21.71 15.56
CA ALA A 306 10.99 23.03 15.52
C ALA A 306 11.72 23.31 14.19
N TYR A 307 12.39 22.29 13.63
CA TYR A 307 13.02 22.40 12.31
C TYR A 307 12.00 22.72 11.21
N LEU A 308 10.88 22.00 11.17
CA LEU A 308 9.79 22.24 10.20
C LEU A 308 9.15 23.62 10.39
N HIS A 309 8.95 24.08 11.62
CA HIS A 309 8.46 25.43 11.88
C HIS A 309 9.43 26.50 11.41
N ALA A 310 10.75 26.29 11.62
CA ALA A 310 11.77 27.20 11.10
C ALA A 310 11.80 27.27 9.57
N MET A 311 11.54 26.14 8.89
CA MET A 311 11.36 26.12 7.43
C MET A 311 10.09 26.85 6.97
N ALA A 312 9.00 26.73 7.72
CA ALA A 312 7.72 27.33 7.36
C ALA A 312 7.76 28.87 7.35
N GLU A 313 8.77 29.51 7.90
CA GLU A 313 8.97 30.96 7.80
C GLU A 313 9.31 31.43 6.38
N ASP A 314 9.91 30.56 5.55
CA ASP A 314 10.27 30.87 4.17
C ASP A 314 9.13 30.56 3.20
N ASP A 315 8.98 31.33 2.12
CA ASP A 315 7.93 31.11 1.10
C ASP A 315 8.33 30.05 0.06
N GLY A 316 9.55 29.59 0.06
CA GLY A 316 10.09 28.55 -0.83
C GLY A 316 11.09 27.66 -0.12
N ALA A 317 12.02 27.12 -0.88
CA ALA A 317 13.09 26.29 -0.33
C ALA A 317 13.90 27.04 0.73
N SER A 318 14.11 26.40 1.86
CA SER A 318 14.83 26.97 3.02
C SER A 318 16.31 26.64 2.97
N ALA A 319 17.19 27.60 3.18
CA ALA A 319 18.61 27.36 3.32
C ALA A 319 18.90 26.70 4.68
N THR A 320 19.62 25.57 4.66
CA THR A 320 19.92 24.79 5.88
C THR A 320 20.72 25.60 6.91
N ARG A 321 21.57 26.57 6.46
CA ARG A 321 22.28 27.50 7.33
C ARG A 321 21.30 28.45 8.06
N VAL A 322 20.30 28.97 7.36
CA VAL A 322 19.29 29.85 7.96
C VAL A 322 18.47 29.09 9.01
N ILE A 323 18.07 27.86 8.71
CA ILE A 323 17.37 27.00 9.67
C ILE A 323 18.24 26.78 10.93
N ALA A 324 19.54 26.48 10.76
CA ALA A 324 20.46 26.29 11.90
C ALA A 324 20.53 27.52 12.79
N THR A 325 20.59 28.73 12.17
CA THR A 325 20.59 30.01 12.91
C THR A 325 19.29 30.24 13.66
N ARG A 326 18.13 30.00 13.02
CA ARG A 326 16.80 30.12 13.67
C ARG A 326 16.62 29.18 14.87
N LEU A 327 17.24 28.01 14.79
CA LEU A 327 17.17 26.98 15.86
C LEU A 327 18.28 27.12 16.91
N GLU A 328 19.22 28.03 16.72
CA GLU A 328 20.40 28.21 17.58
C GLU A 328 21.22 26.91 17.75
N VAL A 329 21.29 26.08 16.68
CA VAL A 329 22.03 24.82 16.69
C VAL A 329 23.23 24.87 15.73
N ASN A 330 24.24 24.05 16.00
CA ASN A 330 25.33 23.87 15.06
C ASN A 330 24.93 23.06 13.82
N MET A 331 25.71 23.15 12.76
CA MET A 331 25.46 22.47 11.49
C MET A 331 25.40 20.93 11.60
N GLN A 332 26.10 20.35 12.57
CA GLN A 332 26.09 18.89 12.77
C GLN A 332 24.73 18.43 13.31
N HIS A 333 24.17 19.07 14.32
CA HIS A 333 22.83 18.77 14.84
C HIS A 333 21.74 19.03 13.78
N GLN A 334 21.84 20.16 13.07
CA GLN A 334 20.95 20.49 11.98
C GLN A 334 20.92 19.38 10.91
N ASN A 335 22.09 18.86 10.51
CA ASN A 335 22.16 17.77 9.53
C ASN A 335 21.51 16.49 10.02
N VAL A 336 21.57 16.16 11.30
CA VAL A 336 20.88 15.01 11.87
C VAL A 336 19.35 15.17 11.73
N TYR A 337 18.82 16.36 12.07
CA TYR A 337 17.37 16.62 11.93
C TYR A 337 16.95 16.58 10.47
N ARG A 338 17.71 17.21 9.58
CA ARG A 338 17.50 17.19 8.14
C ARG A 338 17.42 15.76 7.59
N THR A 339 18.41 14.93 7.88
CA THR A 339 18.47 13.54 7.39
C THR A 339 17.24 12.75 7.85
N ARG A 340 16.88 12.83 9.13
CA ARG A 340 15.71 12.13 9.67
C ARG A 340 14.38 12.60 9.09
N LEU A 341 14.27 13.91 8.77
CA LEU A 341 13.05 14.44 8.14
C LEU A 341 12.95 14.05 6.65
N ILE A 342 14.09 13.91 5.96
CA ILE A 342 14.14 13.37 4.59
C ILE A 342 13.76 11.89 4.60
N GLU A 343 14.32 11.08 5.50
CA GLU A 343 13.98 9.67 5.67
C GLU A 343 12.48 9.45 5.94
N ARG A 344 11.83 10.41 6.60
CA ARG A 344 10.39 10.41 6.87
C ARG A 344 9.55 11.02 5.73
N GLU A 345 10.17 11.43 4.65
CA GLU A 345 9.53 12.08 3.49
C GLU A 345 8.70 13.33 3.85
N LEU A 346 9.10 14.05 4.89
CA LEU A 346 8.48 15.33 5.27
C LEU A 346 9.12 16.51 4.54
N ILE A 347 10.40 16.38 4.22
CA ILE A 347 11.18 17.36 3.45
C ILE A 347 11.97 16.64 2.35
N THR A 348 12.34 17.38 1.32
CA THR A 348 13.17 16.92 0.21
C THR A 348 14.35 17.85 -0.02
N PRO A 349 15.50 17.37 -0.51
CA PRO A 349 16.57 18.24 -0.98
C PRO A 349 16.09 19.13 -2.14
N ALA A 350 16.37 20.43 -2.04
CA ALA A 350 16.02 21.45 -3.05
C ALA A 350 17.25 22.16 -3.61
N GLY A 351 18.29 21.38 -3.92
CA GLY A 351 19.59 21.88 -4.33
C GLY A 351 20.63 21.86 -3.20
N TYR A 352 21.85 22.28 -3.53
CA TYR A 352 22.95 22.26 -2.57
C TYR A 352 22.70 23.23 -1.40
N GLY A 353 22.60 22.69 -0.19
CA GLY A 353 22.36 23.47 1.02
C GLY A 353 20.92 23.95 1.21
N PHE A 354 19.98 23.50 0.39
CA PHE A 354 18.56 23.83 0.51
C PHE A 354 17.69 22.60 0.74
N VAL A 355 16.55 22.80 1.37
CA VAL A 355 15.48 21.82 1.58
C VAL A 355 14.12 22.47 1.36
N ASP A 356 13.15 21.68 0.91
CA ASP A 356 11.75 22.12 0.80
C ASP A 356 10.81 21.07 1.40
N PHE A 357 9.56 21.42 1.61
CA PHE A 357 8.55 20.47 2.06
C PHE A 357 8.25 19.44 0.97
N ALA A 358 8.21 18.16 1.35
CA ALA A 358 7.84 17.08 0.45
C ALA A 358 6.32 16.89 0.38
N LEU A 359 5.60 17.26 1.46
CA LEU A 359 4.15 17.12 1.53
C LEU A 359 3.46 18.43 1.11
N PRO A 360 2.54 18.38 0.14
CA PRO A 360 1.75 19.55 -0.23
C PRO A 360 1.00 20.14 0.98
N TYR A 361 0.89 21.47 1.03
CA TYR A 361 0.18 22.23 2.08
C TYR A 361 0.74 22.08 3.50
N LEU A 362 1.89 21.42 3.71
CA LEU A 362 2.47 21.29 5.05
C LEU A 362 2.98 22.64 5.59
N ARG A 363 3.51 23.51 4.71
CA ARG A 363 3.97 24.85 5.06
C ARG A 363 2.82 25.69 5.61
N GLU A 364 1.70 25.75 4.90
CA GLU A 364 0.49 26.46 5.28
C GLU A 364 -0.08 25.92 6.58
N HIS A 365 -0.10 24.61 6.72
CA HIS A 365 -0.57 23.95 7.93
C HIS A 365 0.25 24.33 9.16
N LEU A 366 1.58 24.36 9.05
CA LEU A 366 2.48 24.76 10.13
C LEU A 366 2.35 26.24 10.49
N ARG A 367 2.14 27.12 9.48
CA ARG A 367 1.89 28.55 9.69
C ARG A 367 0.58 28.84 10.42
N ALA A 368 -0.41 27.99 10.22
CA ALA A 368 -1.71 28.13 10.86
C ALA A 368 -1.73 27.62 12.31
N GLN A 369 -0.66 26.91 12.77
CA GLN A 369 -0.58 26.40 14.13
C GLN A 369 0.23 27.35 15.02
N PRO A 370 -0.19 27.58 16.28
CA PRO A 370 0.66 28.28 17.26
C PRO A 370 1.92 27.45 17.52
N ARG A 371 3.07 28.14 17.65
CA ARG A 371 4.37 27.54 17.98
C ARG A 371 4.41 26.88 19.33
#